data_809fce5592c5a1a4c3e96a4348997995
#
_entry.id   809fce5592c5a1a4c3e96a4348997995
#
_cell.length_a   1.000
_cell.length_b   1.000
_cell.length_c   1.000
_cell.angle_alpha   90.00
_cell.angle_beta   90.00
_cell.angle_gamma   90.00
#
_symmetry.space_group_name_H-M   'P 1'
#
loop_
_entity.id
_entity.type
_entity.pdbx_description
1 polymer ?
#
loop_
_entity_poly.entity_id
_entity_poly.type
_entity_poly.pdbx_seq_one_letter_code
_entity_poly.pdbx_strand_id
1 'polypeptide(L)'
;MLKTLAAQIKEFKRDSILTPIFMILEVLMETLIPFLMASIIDNGVNKGDIHHIYVVGAWMVVAACFSLFAGIMGGKYGARASTGFARNLRKSMFENIQTFSFANIDKYSTAGLVTRMTTDVTNLQNAYQMILRMCTRAPASLICAMAMSFFISPKLASVYLIAIILLGGVLAIIIRFATRYFNEAFPKYDDLNARVQENVSAIRVVKAYVREDHEASTFKKASGNIYKLLVKAENVVVFNAPAMQFTVYTCILLISWLGAKMIVNSSLTTGELMSLLTYCMNILMSLMMLSMVFVMITMSVASARRVSEVLNEKSNLNNPKHPVMEVKDGSITFDHVTFSYKEDAAEPVLSDINLSIHSGETIGILGGTGSSKSILVNLISRLYDVNEGSVSVGGIDVRKYDLDTLRNQVAVVLQKNVLFSGTILDNLRWGNKNATEEECIRACKLACADDFINTFPDKYNTYIEQGGTNVSGGQKQRLCIARALLKKPKILILDDSTSAVDTATDAKIRKAFAEEIPGTTKLIIAQRISSVQSADRIIVLDEGKINGFGTHEELLANNAIYRDVYESQTGGGGDFDENGGAQ
;
A
#
# COMPACT_ATOMS: atom_id res chain seq x y z
N MET A 1 4.67 9.12 13.98
CA MET A 1 3.41 8.44 13.67
C MET A 1 2.18 9.30 13.97
N LEU A 2 1.78 9.55 15.24
CA LEU A 2 0.54 10.28 15.54
C LEU A 2 0.51 11.70 14.96
N LYS A 3 1.61 12.46 15.04
CA LYS A 3 1.71 13.79 14.43
C LYS A 3 1.52 13.76 12.91
N THR A 4 2.12 12.78 12.23
CA THR A 4 2.01 12.61 10.78
C THR A 4 0.56 12.31 10.37
N LEU A 5 -0.11 11.41 11.09
CA LEU A 5 -1.51 11.06 10.84
C LEU A 5 -2.45 12.23 11.17
N ALA A 6 -2.28 12.88 12.33
CA ALA A 6 -3.07 14.04 12.72
C ALA A 6 -2.96 15.22 11.72
N ALA A 7 -1.80 15.39 11.09
CA ALA A 7 -1.60 16.39 10.05
C ALA A 7 -2.50 16.15 8.81
N GLN A 8 -3.00 14.92 8.60
CA GLN A 8 -3.86 14.59 7.47
C GLN A 8 -5.35 14.91 7.70
N ILE A 9 -5.72 15.39 8.88
CA ILE A 9 -7.09 15.87 9.16
C ILE A 9 -7.40 17.11 8.31
N LYS A 10 -6.41 17.99 8.07
CA LYS A 10 -6.47 19.16 7.18
C LYS A 10 -7.80 19.96 7.34
N GLU A 11 -8.59 20.02 6.28
CA GLU A 11 -9.87 20.76 6.21
C GLU A 11 -10.99 20.19 7.09
N PHE A 12 -10.88 18.93 7.56
CA PHE A 12 -11.89 18.26 8.39
C PHE A 12 -11.74 18.49 9.90
N LYS A 13 -10.90 19.44 10.32
CA LYS A 13 -10.71 19.80 11.75
C LYS A 13 -12.03 20.20 12.41
N ARG A 14 -12.86 20.99 11.72
CA ARG A 14 -14.17 21.43 12.22
C ARG A 14 -15.09 20.23 12.47
N ASP A 15 -15.21 19.31 11.50
CA ASP A 15 -16.06 18.13 11.63
C ASP A 15 -15.55 17.21 12.75
N SER A 16 -14.23 17.12 12.91
CA SER A 16 -13.57 16.33 13.97
C SER A 16 -13.80 16.90 15.38
N ILE A 17 -14.01 18.20 15.52
CA ILE A 17 -14.33 18.85 16.80
C ILE A 17 -15.83 18.80 17.07
N LEU A 18 -16.67 19.02 16.05
CA LEU A 18 -18.13 19.01 16.21
C LEU A 18 -18.64 17.62 16.60
N THR A 19 -18.04 16.54 16.10
CA THR A 19 -18.45 15.17 16.44
C THR A 19 -18.47 14.89 17.94
N PRO A 20 -17.35 15.07 18.69
CA PRO A 20 -17.33 14.93 20.15
C PRO A 20 -18.35 15.83 20.87
N ILE A 21 -18.50 17.07 20.42
CA ILE A 21 -19.47 18.01 21.02
C ILE A 21 -20.89 17.46 20.93
N PHE A 22 -21.32 17.03 19.73
CA PHE A 22 -22.65 16.46 19.56
C PHE A 22 -22.82 15.13 20.31
N MET A 23 -21.77 14.30 20.42
CA MET A 23 -21.81 13.08 21.22
C MET A 23 -22.00 13.38 22.72
N ILE A 24 -21.35 14.41 23.26
CA ILE A 24 -21.53 14.84 24.64
C ILE A 24 -22.95 15.41 24.85
N LEU A 25 -23.45 16.22 23.93
CA LEU A 25 -24.83 16.77 23.98
C LEU A 25 -25.88 15.65 23.96
N GLU A 26 -25.69 14.64 23.10
CA GLU A 26 -26.54 13.44 23.07
C GLU A 26 -26.58 12.74 24.42
N VAL A 27 -25.41 12.49 25.02
CA VAL A 27 -25.29 11.82 26.32
C VAL A 27 -25.94 12.63 27.44
N LEU A 28 -25.78 13.94 27.46
CA LEU A 28 -26.42 14.80 28.45
C LEU A 28 -27.94 14.70 28.42
N MET A 29 -28.52 14.68 27.21
CA MET A 29 -29.96 14.53 27.05
C MET A 29 -30.44 13.12 27.43
N GLU A 30 -29.71 12.08 27.03
CA GLU A 30 -30.01 10.70 27.44
C GLU A 30 -29.98 10.51 28.95
N THR A 31 -29.03 11.17 29.63
CA THR A 31 -28.89 11.07 31.09
C THR A 31 -29.98 11.82 31.84
N LEU A 32 -30.58 12.86 31.23
CA LEU A 32 -31.68 13.62 31.80
C LEU A 32 -33.00 12.83 31.82
N ILE A 33 -33.23 11.94 30.84
CA ILE A 33 -34.49 11.21 30.69
C ILE A 33 -34.84 10.36 31.93
N PRO A 34 -33.97 9.52 32.52
CA PRO A 34 -34.28 8.77 33.74
C PRO A 34 -34.56 9.68 34.94
N PHE A 35 -33.93 10.83 35.04
CA PHE A 35 -34.20 11.81 36.09
C PHE A 35 -35.60 12.41 35.99
N LEU A 36 -36.02 12.78 34.77
CA LEU A 36 -37.39 13.25 34.50
C LEU A 36 -38.43 12.15 34.76
N MET A 37 -38.09 10.90 34.43
CA MET A 37 -38.94 9.76 34.72
C MET A 37 -39.18 9.56 36.21
N ALA A 38 -38.15 9.76 37.07
CA ALA A 38 -38.33 9.78 38.53
C ALA A 38 -39.35 10.80 38.96
N SER A 39 -39.25 12.03 38.40
CA SER A 39 -40.21 13.11 38.73
C SER A 39 -41.63 12.77 38.33
N ILE A 40 -41.85 12.09 37.20
CA ILE A 40 -43.18 11.61 36.79
C ILE A 40 -43.72 10.62 37.81
N ILE A 41 -42.91 9.66 38.26
CA ILE A 41 -43.33 8.64 39.23
C ILE A 41 -43.64 9.28 40.58
N ASP A 42 -42.74 10.09 41.10
CA ASP A 42 -42.83 10.58 42.49
C ASP A 42 -43.84 11.73 42.65
N ASN A 43 -43.88 12.65 41.69
CA ASN A 43 -44.77 13.81 41.81
C ASN A 43 -46.05 13.69 40.98
N GLY A 44 -46.04 12.88 39.90
CA GLY A 44 -47.21 12.65 39.07
C GLY A 44 -48.03 11.45 39.58
N VAL A 45 -47.47 10.22 39.46
CA VAL A 45 -48.22 8.99 39.75
C VAL A 45 -48.50 8.86 41.23
N ASN A 46 -47.51 9.01 42.11
CA ASN A 46 -47.70 8.80 43.56
C ASN A 46 -48.59 9.89 44.19
N LYS A 47 -48.67 11.10 43.61
CA LYS A 47 -49.52 12.19 44.09
C LYS A 47 -50.82 12.32 43.31
N GLY A 48 -51.02 11.58 42.22
CA GLY A 48 -52.20 11.65 41.34
C GLY A 48 -52.30 12.92 40.52
N ASP A 49 -51.15 13.65 40.32
CA ASP A 49 -51.11 14.88 39.53
C ASP A 49 -50.91 14.58 38.04
N ILE A 50 -52.00 14.48 37.31
CA ILE A 50 -52.01 14.24 35.89
C ILE A 50 -51.37 15.40 35.10
N HIS A 51 -51.54 16.67 35.58
CA HIS A 51 -50.95 17.83 34.90
C HIS A 51 -49.42 17.76 34.92
N HIS A 52 -48.83 17.39 36.06
CA HIS A 52 -47.40 17.19 36.19
C HIS A 52 -46.86 16.11 35.22
N ILE A 53 -47.62 15.01 35.06
CA ILE A 53 -47.27 13.94 34.12
C ILE A 53 -47.20 14.46 32.69
N TYR A 54 -48.20 15.27 32.24
CA TYR A 54 -48.19 15.85 30.88
C TYR A 54 -47.02 16.83 30.67
N VAL A 55 -46.77 17.71 31.62
CA VAL A 55 -45.71 18.71 31.53
C VAL A 55 -44.31 18.05 31.48
N VAL A 56 -44.01 17.14 32.42
CA VAL A 56 -42.72 16.47 32.45
C VAL A 56 -42.57 15.49 31.26
N GLY A 57 -43.65 14.81 30.87
CA GLY A 57 -43.68 13.97 29.68
C GLY A 57 -43.37 14.75 28.40
N ALA A 58 -43.91 15.99 28.27
CA ALA A 58 -43.55 16.85 27.16
C ALA A 58 -42.05 17.23 27.15
N TRP A 59 -41.45 17.54 28.32
CA TRP A 59 -40.02 17.77 28.45
C TRP A 59 -39.18 16.54 28.10
N MET A 60 -39.64 15.33 28.46
CA MET A 60 -38.97 14.09 28.04
C MET A 60 -38.97 13.91 26.53
N VAL A 61 -40.08 14.21 25.85
CA VAL A 61 -40.17 14.16 24.38
C VAL A 61 -39.21 15.19 23.76
N VAL A 62 -39.16 16.41 24.30
CA VAL A 62 -38.20 17.44 23.83
C VAL A 62 -36.75 16.96 24.00
N ALA A 63 -36.41 16.40 25.17
CA ALA A 63 -35.07 15.87 25.42
C ALA A 63 -34.73 14.71 24.46
N ALA A 64 -35.68 13.81 24.20
CA ALA A 64 -35.48 12.72 23.25
C ALA A 64 -35.30 13.21 21.80
N CYS A 65 -36.10 14.19 21.37
CA CYS A 65 -35.94 14.81 20.04
C CYS A 65 -34.58 15.51 19.90
N PHE A 66 -34.14 16.22 20.94
CA PHE A 66 -32.84 16.87 20.94
C PHE A 66 -31.68 15.85 20.94
N SER A 67 -31.80 14.78 21.72
CA SER A 67 -30.83 13.65 21.71
C SER A 67 -30.74 13.03 20.31
N LEU A 68 -31.88 12.76 19.67
CA LEU A 68 -31.93 12.25 18.30
C LEU A 68 -31.24 13.20 17.32
N PHE A 69 -31.54 14.50 17.41
CA PHE A 69 -30.87 15.51 16.57
C PHE A 69 -29.36 15.52 16.78
N ALA A 70 -28.91 15.53 18.04
CA ALA A 70 -27.50 15.51 18.39
C ALA A 70 -26.80 14.23 17.87
N GLY A 71 -27.43 13.06 18.01
CA GLY A 71 -26.94 11.78 17.50
C GLY A 71 -26.80 11.77 15.98
N ILE A 72 -27.79 12.29 15.24
CA ILE A 72 -27.76 12.43 13.78
C ILE A 72 -26.60 13.37 13.36
N MET A 73 -26.45 14.52 14.02
CA MET A 73 -25.39 15.47 13.71
C MET A 73 -24.00 14.91 14.04
N GLY A 74 -23.85 14.26 15.20
CA GLY A 74 -22.61 13.56 15.56
C GLY A 74 -22.25 12.46 14.57
N GLY A 75 -23.23 11.68 14.10
CA GLY A 75 -23.08 10.69 13.04
C GLY A 75 -22.63 11.31 11.71
N LYS A 76 -23.30 12.37 11.28
CA LYS A 76 -22.99 13.09 10.02
C LYS A 76 -21.59 13.68 10.02
N TYR A 77 -21.23 14.44 11.05
CA TYR A 77 -19.90 15.05 11.15
C TYR A 77 -18.80 13.98 11.34
N GLY A 78 -19.07 12.94 12.13
CA GLY A 78 -18.14 11.82 12.32
C GLY A 78 -17.84 11.05 11.03
N ALA A 79 -18.88 10.80 10.21
CA ALA A 79 -18.71 10.16 8.91
C ALA A 79 -17.90 11.06 7.95
N ARG A 80 -18.22 12.37 7.89
CA ARG A 80 -17.46 13.32 7.05
C ARG A 80 -16.01 13.44 7.48
N ALA A 81 -15.75 13.54 8.78
CA ALA A 81 -14.40 13.62 9.32
C ALA A 81 -13.58 12.37 9.00
N SER A 82 -14.13 11.16 9.22
CA SER A 82 -13.41 9.90 9.02
C SER A 82 -13.18 9.58 7.54
N THR A 83 -14.18 9.77 6.69
CA THR A 83 -14.02 9.55 5.24
C THR A 83 -13.11 10.59 4.61
N GLY A 84 -13.20 11.85 5.05
CA GLY A 84 -12.32 12.93 4.63
C GLY A 84 -10.87 12.70 5.04
N PHE A 85 -10.65 12.24 6.27
CA PHE A 85 -9.33 11.84 6.74
C PHE A 85 -8.74 10.71 5.87
N ALA A 86 -9.52 9.67 5.57
CA ALA A 86 -9.09 8.57 4.70
C ALA A 86 -8.79 9.03 3.26
N ARG A 87 -9.59 9.96 2.72
CA ARG A 87 -9.33 10.60 1.42
C ARG A 87 -7.97 11.29 1.41
N ASN A 88 -7.68 12.09 2.44
CA ASN A 88 -6.43 12.83 2.55
C ASN A 88 -5.23 11.90 2.73
N LEU A 89 -5.38 10.80 3.51
CA LEU A 89 -4.35 9.76 3.63
C LEU A 89 -4.02 9.15 2.26
N ARG A 90 -5.04 8.68 1.53
CA ARG A 90 -4.85 8.08 0.20
C ARG A 90 -4.17 9.05 -0.76
N LYS A 91 -4.64 10.30 -0.79
CA LYS A 91 -4.06 11.36 -1.63
C LYS A 91 -2.58 11.58 -1.30
N SER A 92 -2.27 11.84 -0.03
CA SER A 92 -0.89 12.15 0.39
C SER A 92 0.04 10.94 0.23
N MET A 93 -0.44 9.71 0.46
CA MET A 93 0.33 8.50 0.19
C MET A 93 0.60 8.33 -1.30
N PHE A 94 -0.41 8.50 -2.15
CA PHE A 94 -0.25 8.37 -3.59
C PHE A 94 0.74 9.40 -4.14
N GLU A 95 0.59 10.67 -3.74
CA GLU A 95 1.51 11.74 -4.11
C GLU A 95 2.95 11.43 -3.67
N ASN A 96 3.13 10.91 -2.45
CA ASN A 96 4.45 10.54 -1.96
C ASN A 96 5.05 9.34 -2.72
N ILE A 97 4.25 8.31 -3.02
CA ILE A 97 4.70 7.14 -3.81
C ILE A 97 5.19 7.56 -5.21
N GLN A 98 4.57 8.59 -5.83
CA GLN A 98 5.04 9.10 -7.13
C GLN A 98 6.44 9.74 -7.06
N THR A 99 6.90 10.14 -5.88
CA THR A 99 8.26 10.69 -5.68
C THR A 99 9.32 9.62 -5.36
N PHE A 100 8.92 8.37 -5.16
CA PHE A 100 9.82 7.28 -4.77
C PHE A 100 10.85 6.97 -5.86
N SER A 101 12.06 6.70 -5.44
CA SER A 101 13.08 6.08 -6.28
C SER A 101 12.82 4.57 -6.43
N PHE A 102 13.53 3.93 -7.35
CA PHE A 102 13.49 2.48 -7.49
C PHE A 102 13.89 1.76 -6.19
N ALA A 103 14.90 2.26 -5.48
CA ALA A 103 15.29 1.72 -4.18
C ALA A 103 14.17 1.77 -3.12
N ASN A 104 13.36 2.85 -3.11
CA ASN A 104 12.20 2.90 -2.24
C ASN A 104 11.12 1.88 -2.67
N ILE A 105 10.89 1.71 -3.98
CA ILE A 105 9.90 0.74 -4.51
C ILE A 105 10.33 -0.69 -4.21
N ASP A 106 11.62 -1.01 -4.31
CA ASP A 106 12.17 -2.32 -3.99
C ASP A 106 12.02 -2.67 -2.50
N LYS A 107 12.13 -1.65 -1.62
CA LYS A 107 11.87 -1.79 -0.18
C LYS A 107 10.42 -2.15 0.13
N TYR A 108 9.47 -1.62 -0.64
CA TYR A 108 8.04 -1.87 -0.50
C TYR A 108 7.54 -2.68 -1.69
N SER A 109 7.07 -3.91 -1.49
CA SER A 109 6.44 -4.64 -2.60
C SER A 109 5.20 -3.90 -3.12
N THR A 110 4.92 -3.98 -4.42
CA THR A 110 3.72 -3.37 -5.02
C THR A 110 2.44 -3.82 -4.33
N ALA A 111 2.30 -5.11 -4.02
CA ALA A 111 1.17 -5.66 -3.27
C ALA A 111 1.07 -5.04 -1.87
N GLY A 112 2.22 -4.83 -1.20
CA GLY A 112 2.30 -4.18 0.09
C GLY A 112 1.83 -2.72 0.06
N LEU A 113 2.22 -1.95 -0.96
CA LEU A 113 1.75 -0.57 -1.15
C LEU A 113 0.24 -0.50 -1.41
N VAL A 114 -0.29 -1.41 -2.25
CA VAL A 114 -1.74 -1.50 -2.51
C VAL A 114 -2.50 -1.80 -1.21
N THR A 115 -2.06 -2.78 -0.41
CA THR A 115 -2.68 -3.12 0.87
C THR A 115 -2.68 -1.93 1.84
N ARG A 116 -1.57 -1.17 1.89
CA ARG A 116 -1.47 0.03 2.74
C ARG A 116 -2.44 1.13 2.30
N MET A 117 -2.63 1.33 0.99
CA MET A 117 -3.55 2.34 0.44
C MET A 117 -5.02 1.94 0.55
N THR A 118 -5.34 0.67 0.61
CA THR A 118 -6.71 0.13 0.68
C THR A 118 -7.10 -0.27 2.10
N THR A 119 -6.64 -1.44 2.54
CA THR A 119 -7.05 -2.06 3.80
C THR A 119 -6.57 -1.26 5.00
N ASP A 120 -5.28 -0.86 5.05
CA ASP A 120 -4.75 -0.13 6.21
C ASP A 120 -5.39 1.25 6.36
N VAL A 121 -5.61 1.97 5.27
CA VAL A 121 -6.32 3.27 5.33
C VAL A 121 -7.77 3.07 5.77
N THR A 122 -8.45 1.99 5.35
CA THR A 122 -9.82 1.69 5.79
C THR A 122 -9.87 1.36 7.29
N ASN A 123 -8.90 0.59 7.79
CA ASN A 123 -8.76 0.32 9.22
C ASN A 123 -8.56 1.61 10.02
N LEU A 124 -7.72 2.52 9.53
CA LEU A 124 -7.50 3.83 10.15
C LEU A 124 -8.74 4.72 10.10
N GLN A 125 -9.51 4.69 9.00
CA GLN A 125 -10.77 5.39 8.87
C GLN A 125 -11.77 4.95 9.95
N ASN A 126 -11.92 3.63 10.11
CA ASN A 126 -12.83 3.05 11.10
C ASN A 126 -12.37 3.37 12.53
N ALA A 127 -11.07 3.22 12.82
CA ALA A 127 -10.51 3.58 14.10
C ALA A 127 -10.71 5.06 14.44
N TYR A 128 -10.48 5.95 13.46
CA TYR A 128 -10.67 7.38 13.64
C TYR A 128 -12.14 7.73 13.91
N GLN A 129 -13.07 7.12 13.19
CA GLN A 129 -14.50 7.27 13.44
C GLN A 129 -14.90 6.81 14.85
N MET A 130 -14.36 5.67 15.30
CA MET A 130 -14.60 5.16 16.65
C MET A 130 -14.01 6.07 17.72
N ILE A 131 -12.80 6.61 17.50
CA ILE A 131 -12.19 7.57 18.42
C ILE A 131 -13.08 8.79 18.56
N LEU A 132 -13.55 9.39 17.48
CA LEU A 132 -14.38 10.59 17.52
C LEU A 132 -15.74 10.37 18.18
N ARG A 133 -16.35 9.20 18.00
CA ARG A 133 -17.71 8.91 18.49
C ARG A 133 -17.67 8.16 19.83
N MET A 134 -17.05 6.99 19.86
CA MET A 134 -17.16 6.06 20.98
C MET A 134 -16.22 6.41 22.14
N CYS A 135 -14.98 6.85 21.86
CA CYS A 135 -14.06 7.32 22.90
C CYS A 135 -14.52 8.62 23.56
N THR A 136 -15.47 9.34 22.96
CA THR A 136 -16.10 10.51 23.58
C THR A 136 -17.37 10.12 24.30
N ARG A 137 -18.24 9.34 23.64
CA ARG A 137 -19.55 8.95 24.20
C ARG A 137 -19.42 8.10 25.45
N ALA A 138 -18.56 7.05 25.44
CA ALA A 138 -18.49 6.11 26.55
C ALA A 138 -18.00 6.75 27.87
N PRO A 139 -16.87 7.53 27.88
CA PRO A 139 -16.47 8.24 29.09
C PRO A 139 -17.48 9.31 29.54
N ALA A 140 -18.08 10.04 28.59
CA ALA A 140 -19.09 11.06 28.90
C ALA A 140 -20.33 10.42 29.57
N SER A 141 -20.85 9.31 29.00
CA SER A 141 -21.98 8.59 29.57
C SER A 141 -21.67 8.03 30.97
N LEU A 142 -20.47 7.45 31.16
CA LEU A 142 -20.03 6.96 32.45
C LEU A 142 -19.94 8.09 33.49
N ILE A 143 -19.35 9.23 33.14
CA ILE A 143 -19.19 10.39 34.03
C ILE A 143 -20.56 10.99 34.36
N CYS A 144 -21.42 11.23 33.36
CA CYS A 144 -22.73 11.83 33.56
C CYS A 144 -23.66 10.92 34.40
N ALA A 145 -23.72 9.62 34.07
CA ALA A 145 -24.52 8.67 34.82
C ALA A 145 -24.04 8.51 36.28
N MET A 146 -22.72 8.53 36.49
CA MET A 146 -22.13 8.50 37.82
C MET A 146 -22.45 9.76 38.62
N ALA A 147 -22.30 10.95 37.98
CA ALA A 147 -22.61 12.23 38.63
C ALA A 147 -24.07 12.31 39.03
N MET A 148 -25.01 11.90 38.16
CA MET A 148 -26.45 11.85 38.49
C MET A 148 -26.74 10.83 39.57
N SER A 149 -26.06 9.69 39.60
CA SER A 149 -26.21 8.71 40.67
C SER A 149 -25.76 9.25 42.02
N PHE A 150 -24.63 9.99 42.06
CA PHE A 150 -24.15 10.66 43.28
C PHE A 150 -25.09 11.78 43.71
N PHE A 151 -25.71 12.49 42.79
CA PHE A 151 -26.68 13.54 43.08
C PHE A 151 -27.94 12.97 43.75
N ILE A 152 -28.41 11.81 43.29
CA ILE A 152 -29.60 11.13 43.87
C ILE A 152 -29.27 10.51 45.23
N SER A 153 -28.26 9.63 45.30
CA SER A 153 -27.89 8.93 46.54
C SER A 153 -26.39 8.56 46.55
N PRO A 154 -25.54 9.29 47.32
CA PRO A 154 -24.13 8.96 47.46
C PRO A 154 -23.86 7.54 47.97
N LYS A 155 -24.74 7.03 48.86
CA LYS A 155 -24.60 5.67 49.39
C LYS A 155 -24.78 4.59 48.33
N LEU A 156 -25.80 4.70 47.46
CA LEU A 156 -26.02 3.77 46.38
C LEU A 156 -25.04 3.96 45.22
N ALA A 157 -24.61 5.21 44.95
CA ALA A 157 -23.60 5.50 43.94
C ALA A 157 -22.21 4.88 44.28
N SER A 158 -21.89 4.74 45.56
CA SER A 158 -20.66 4.05 45.97
C SER A 158 -20.60 2.58 45.55
N VAL A 159 -21.74 1.91 45.43
CA VAL A 159 -21.83 0.52 44.92
C VAL A 159 -21.36 0.48 43.47
N TYR A 160 -21.76 1.46 42.62
CA TYR A 160 -21.30 1.55 41.25
C TYR A 160 -19.81 1.83 41.16
N LEU A 161 -19.29 2.73 41.99
CA LEU A 161 -17.86 3.07 42.00
C LEU A 161 -17.00 1.85 42.28
N ILE A 162 -17.40 1.04 43.30
CA ILE A 162 -16.71 -0.21 43.63
C ILE A 162 -16.83 -1.20 42.45
N ALA A 163 -18.01 -1.34 41.88
CA ALA A 163 -18.24 -2.23 40.74
C ALA A 163 -17.40 -1.84 39.52
N ILE A 164 -17.27 -0.52 39.21
CA ILE A 164 -16.43 -0.02 38.10
C ILE A 164 -14.96 -0.37 38.34
N ILE A 165 -14.46 -0.18 39.57
CA ILE A 165 -13.04 -0.45 39.89
C ILE A 165 -12.77 -1.96 39.77
N LEU A 166 -13.66 -2.81 40.34
CA LEU A 166 -13.50 -4.26 40.29
C LEU A 166 -13.60 -4.78 38.84
N LEU A 167 -14.63 -4.37 38.11
CA LEU A 167 -14.85 -4.79 36.74
C LEU A 167 -13.74 -4.24 35.84
N GLY A 168 -13.33 -2.98 36.01
CA GLY A 168 -12.20 -2.39 35.29
C GLY A 168 -10.90 -3.17 35.50
N GLY A 169 -10.65 -3.63 36.73
CA GLY A 169 -9.51 -4.49 37.04
C GLY A 169 -9.60 -5.86 36.32
N VAL A 170 -10.78 -6.49 36.34
CA VAL A 170 -11.03 -7.76 35.62
C VAL A 170 -10.82 -7.57 34.11
N LEU A 171 -11.39 -6.50 33.54
CA LEU A 171 -11.23 -6.20 32.11
C LEU A 171 -9.77 -5.93 31.74
N ALA A 172 -9.03 -5.21 32.55
CA ALA A 172 -7.60 -4.96 32.35
C ALA A 172 -6.79 -6.27 32.33
N ILE A 173 -7.11 -7.20 33.23
CA ILE A 173 -6.50 -8.53 33.26
C ILE A 173 -6.84 -9.32 31.98
N ILE A 174 -8.10 -9.36 31.59
CA ILE A 174 -8.56 -10.03 30.35
C ILE A 174 -7.83 -9.45 29.14
N ILE A 175 -7.79 -8.13 29.01
CA ILE A 175 -7.12 -7.45 27.89
C ILE A 175 -5.62 -7.81 27.86
N ARG A 176 -4.93 -7.79 29.01
CA ARG A 176 -3.51 -8.11 29.11
C ARG A 176 -3.20 -9.53 28.61
N PHE A 177 -3.99 -10.52 29.04
CA PHE A 177 -3.79 -11.91 28.64
C PHE A 177 -4.22 -12.14 27.18
N ALA A 178 -5.34 -11.59 26.73
CA ALA A 178 -5.81 -11.71 25.37
C ALA A 178 -4.80 -11.11 24.36
N THR A 179 -4.29 -9.90 24.65
CA THR A 179 -3.29 -9.23 23.81
C THR A 179 -2.02 -10.06 23.67
N ARG A 180 -1.58 -10.75 24.71
CA ARG A 180 -0.43 -11.65 24.65
C ARG A 180 -0.64 -12.77 23.63
N TYR A 181 -1.78 -13.47 23.71
CA TYR A 181 -2.07 -14.57 22.79
C TYR A 181 -2.31 -14.10 21.35
N PHE A 182 -2.93 -12.94 21.16
CA PHE A 182 -3.08 -12.36 19.83
C PHE A 182 -1.74 -11.98 19.22
N ASN A 183 -0.82 -11.40 19.99
CA ASN A 183 0.53 -11.08 19.51
C ASN A 183 1.34 -12.32 19.13
N GLU A 184 1.09 -13.47 19.75
CA GLU A 184 1.68 -14.75 19.35
C GLU A 184 1.01 -15.35 18.09
N ALA A 185 -0.30 -15.08 17.90
CA ALA A 185 -1.07 -15.61 16.77
C ALA A 185 -0.84 -14.85 15.46
N PHE A 186 -0.70 -13.51 15.50
CA PHE A 186 -0.56 -12.69 14.29
C PHE A 186 0.64 -13.07 13.41
N PRO A 187 1.86 -13.29 13.92
CA PRO A 187 2.98 -13.74 13.06
C PRO A 187 2.71 -15.09 12.40
N LYS A 188 2.02 -16.02 13.11
CA LYS A 188 1.64 -17.32 12.55
C LYS A 188 0.56 -17.19 11.46
N TYR A 189 -0.30 -16.19 11.58
CA TYR A 189 -1.28 -15.87 10.55
C TYR A 189 -0.62 -15.28 9.30
N ASP A 190 0.38 -14.43 9.49
CA ASP A 190 1.18 -13.89 8.38
C ASP A 190 1.97 -14.99 7.67
N ASP A 191 2.58 -15.94 8.41
CA ASP A 191 3.26 -17.12 7.87
C ASP A 191 2.28 -17.99 7.05
N LEU A 192 1.05 -18.18 7.52
CA LEU A 192 0.02 -18.93 6.80
C LEU A 192 -0.36 -18.23 5.50
N ASN A 193 -0.60 -16.92 5.56
CA ASN A 193 -0.95 -16.13 4.37
C ASN A 193 0.15 -16.17 3.31
N ALA A 194 1.43 -16.05 3.72
CA ALA A 194 2.56 -16.15 2.82
C ALA A 194 2.60 -17.53 2.12
N ARG A 195 2.38 -18.63 2.86
CA ARG A 195 2.32 -19.99 2.30
C ARG A 195 1.14 -20.18 1.34
N VAL A 196 -0.04 -19.64 1.67
CA VAL A 196 -1.21 -19.69 0.78
C VAL A 196 -0.92 -18.92 -0.50
N GLN A 197 -0.33 -17.74 -0.40
CA GLN A 197 0.04 -16.94 -1.57
C GLN A 197 1.07 -17.65 -2.45
N GLU A 198 2.09 -18.26 -1.85
CA GLU A 198 3.10 -19.07 -2.56
C GLU A 198 2.44 -20.25 -3.28
N ASN A 199 1.61 -21.03 -2.57
CA ASN A 199 0.93 -22.20 -3.12
C ASN A 199 0.00 -21.83 -4.28
N VAL A 200 -0.84 -20.79 -4.11
CA VAL A 200 -1.76 -20.31 -5.18
C VAL A 200 -0.98 -19.80 -6.39
N SER A 201 0.13 -19.08 -6.16
CA SER A 201 0.98 -18.60 -7.26
C SER A 201 1.67 -19.74 -8.00
N ALA A 202 2.08 -20.78 -7.28
CA ALA A 202 2.75 -21.97 -7.81
C ALA A 202 1.80 -23.15 -8.06
N ILE A 203 0.48 -22.95 -8.11
CA ILE A 203 -0.51 -24.03 -8.18
C ILE A 203 -0.28 -25.00 -9.35
N ARG A 204 0.21 -24.48 -10.48
CA ARG A 204 0.56 -25.31 -11.65
C ARG A 204 1.69 -26.27 -11.35
N VAL A 205 2.68 -25.84 -10.53
CA VAL A 205 3.79 -26.69 -10.09
C VAL A 205 3.27 -27.76 -9.15
N VAL A 206 2.45 -27.39 -8.15
CA VAL A 206 1.82 -28.35 -7.22
C VAL A 206 1.07 -29.43 -8.01
N LYS A 207 0.29 -29.05 -9.02
CA LYS A 207 -0.45 -29.97 -9.89
C LYS A 207 0.46 -30.83 -10.77
N ALA A 208 1.50 -30.24 -11.37
CA ALA A 208 2.44 -30.96 -12.23
C ALA A 208 3.24 -32.04 -11.49
N TYR A 209 3.54 -31.81 -10.20
CA TYR A 209 4.29 -32.73 -9.35
C TYR A 209 3.40 -33.61 -8.46
N VAL A 210 2.06 -33.52 -8.58
CA VAL A 210 1.08 -34.30 -7.78
C VAL A 210 1.37 -34.20 -6.28
N ARG A 211 1.49 -32.94 -5.78
CA ARG A 211 1.85 -32.64 -4.39
C ARG A 211 0.70 -32.05 -3.57
N GLU A 212 -0.55 -32.18 -4.01
CA GLU A 212 -1.73 -31.62 -3.35
C GLU A 212 -1.88 -32.10 -1.91
N ASP A 213 -1.69 -33.41 -1.66
CA ASP A 213 -1.84 -33.99 -0.33
C ASP A 213 -0.75 -33.48 0.64
N HIS A 214 0.47 -33.28 0.14
CA HIS A 214 1.57 -32.71 0.92
C HIS A 214 1.25 -31.27 1.33
N GLU A 215 0.82 -30.44 0.37
CA GLU A 215 0.45 -29.05 0.62
C GLU A 215 -0.78 -28.94 1.55
N ALA A 216 -1.79 -29.78 1.35
CA ALA A 216 -2.96 -29.84 2.22
C ALA A 216 -2.57 -30.22 3.67
N SER A 217 -1.66 -31.17 3.84
CA SER A 217 -1.17 -31.56 5.17
C SER A 217 -0.38 -30.46 5.86
N THR A 218 0.47 -29.76 5.11
CA THR A 218 1.28 -28.62 5.57
C THR A 218 0.39 -27.46 5.99
N PHE A 219 -0.59 -27.12 5.16
CA PHE A 219 -1.61 -26.10 5.48
C PHE A 219 -2.40 -26.49 6.74
N LYS A 220 -2.85 -27.75 6.86
CA LYS A 220 -3.60 -28.24 8.02
C LYS A 220 -2.81 -28.10 9.32
N LYS A 221 -1.49 -28.36 9.31
CA LYS A 221 -0.61 -28.17 10.47
C LYS A 221 -0.49 -26.69 10.86
N ALA A 222 -0.24 -25.82 9.87
CA ALA A 222 -0.13 -24.37 10.10
C ALA A 222 -1.44 -23.78 10.61
N SER A 223 -2.57 -24.09 9.98
CA SER A 223 -3.91 -23.68 10.39
C SER A 223 -4.27 -24.22 11.78
N GLY A 224 -3.89 -25.49 12.09
CA GLY A 224 -4.11 -26.08 13.42
C GLY A 224 -3.35 -25.37 14.54
N ASN A 225 -2.17 -24.84 14.27
CA ASN A 225 -1.40 -24.07 15.25
C ASN A 225 -2.07 -22.71 15.54
N ILE A 226 -2.53 -22.03 14.49
CA ILE A 226 -3.28 -20.77 14.62
C ILE A 226 -4.59 -21.03 15.40
N TYR A 227 -5.33 -22.07 15.03
CA TYR A 227 -6.56 -22.47 15.74
C TYR A 227 -6.32 -22.60 17.24
N LYS A 228 -5.27 -23.34 17.66
CA LYS A 228 -4.95 -23.52 19.09
C LYS A 228 -4.65 -22.20 19.80
N LEU A 229 -3.95 -21.28 19.15
CA LEU A 229 -3.62 -19.96 19.73
C LEU A 229 -4.84 -19.05 19.80
N LEU A 230 -5.65 -19.02 18.74
CA LEU A 230 -6.88 -18.24 18.72
C LEU A 230 -7.90 -18.76 19.75
N VAL A 231 -8.07 -20.08 19.88
CA VAL A 231 -8.92 -20.66 20.93
C VAL A 231 -8.45 -20.27 22.33
N LYS A 232 -7.13 -20.22 22.59
CA LYS A 232 -6.61 -19.73 23.87
C LYS A 232 -6.94 -18.26 24.10
N ALA A 233 -6.79 -17.42 23.06
CA ALA A 233 -7.13 -16.00 23.13
C ALA A 233 -8.62 -15.81 23.38
N GLU A 234 -9.48 -16.48 22.60
CA GLU A 234 -10.94 -16.41 22.71
C GLU A 234 -11.44 -16.93 24.06
N ASN A 235 -10.88 -18.01 24.59
CA ASN A 235 -11.23 -18.52 25.93
C ASN A 235 -11.00 -17.48 27.04
N VAL A 236 -10.03 -16.59 26.87
CA VAL A 236 -9.84 -15.46 27.79
C VAL A 236 -10.86 -14.36 27.54
N VAL A 237 -11.12 -14.04 26.28
CA VAL A 237 -12.09 -12.99 25.90
C VAL A 237 -13.53 -13.36 26.25
N VAL A 238 -13.90 -14.64 26.14
CA VAL A 238 -15.24 -15.14 26.50
C VAL A 238 -15.63 -14.81 27.94
N PHE A 239 -14.68 -14.74 28.88
CA PHE A 239 -14.95 -14.32 30.26
C PHE A 239 -15.45 -12.88 30.39
N ASN A 240 -15.30 -12.04 29.39
CA ASN A 240 -15.74 -10.64 29.39
C ASN A 240 -17.27 -10.54 29.60
N ALA A 241 -18.07 -11.26 28.80
CA ALA A 241 -19.53 -11.20 28.90
C ALA A 241 -20.08 -11.74 30.24
N PRO A 242 -19.68 -12.93 30.72
CA PRO A 242 -20.11 -13.42 32.06
C PRO A 242 -19.70 -12.49 33.21
N ALA A 243 -18.46 -11.93 33.20
CA ALA A 243 -18.02 -11.01 34.24
C ALA A 243 -18.86 -9.73 34.27
N MET A 244 -19.15 -9.17 33.08
CA MET A 244 -20.08 -8.06 32.94
C MET A 244 -21.47 -8.39 33.49
N GLN A 245 -22.04 -9.49 33.01
CA GLN A 245 -23.39 -9.90 33.39
C GLN A 245 -23.52 -10.15 34.91
N PHE A 246 -22.54 -10.82 35.49
CA PHE A 246 -22.45 -11.03 36.92
C PHE A 246 -22.41 -9.71 37.69
N THR A 247 -21.56 -8.76 37.25
CA THR A 247 -21.45 -7.43 37.88
C THR A 247 -22.77 -6.66 37.78
N VAL A 248 -23.43 -6.68 36.59
CA VAL A 248 -24.73 -6.03 36.36
C VAL A 248 -25.76 -6.54 37.35
N TYR A 249 -25.95 -7.86 37.41
CA TYR A 249 -26.97 -8.45 38.29
C TYR A 249 -26.64 -8.25 39.77
N THR A 250 -25.35 -8.33 40.15
CA THR A 250 -24.94 -8.06 41.52
C THR A 250 -25.25 -6.61 41.92
N CYS A 251 -24.95 -5.63 41.03
CA CYS A 251 -25.32 -4.24 41.27
C CYS A 251 -26.83 -4.04 41.37
N ILE A 252 -27.62 -4.62 40.45
CA ILE A 252 -29.08 -4.53 40.49
C ILE A 252 -29.64 -5.10 41.80
N LEU A 253 -29.18 -6.29 42.24
CA LEU A 253 -29.60 -6.89 43.48
C LEU A 253 -29.27 -6.04 44.72
N LEU A 254 -28.01 -5.55 44.78
CA LEU A 254 -27.57 -4.71 45.91
C LEU A 254 -28.33 -3.38 45.98
N ILE A 255 -28.53 -2.74 44.85
CA ILE A 255 -29.24 -1.46 44.77
C ILE A 255 -30.72 -1.63 45.05
N SER A 256 -31.35 -2.68 44.51
CA SER A 256 -32.74 -2.97 44.81
C SER A 256 -32.95 -3.27 46.30
N TRP A 257 -32.08 -4.10 46.91
CA TRP A 257 -32.15 -4.43 48.33
C TRP A 257 -31.88 -3.24 49.26
N LEU A 258 -30.77 -2.51 49.01
CA LEU A 258 -30.43 -1.33 49.81
C LEU A 258 -31.42 -0.18 49.58
N GLY A 259 -31.83 0.03 48.31
CA GLY A 259 -32.78 1.05 47.92
C GLY A 259 -34.17 0.80 48.52
N ALA A 260 -34.65 -0.46 48.51
CA ALA A 260 -35.92 -0.81 49.18
C ALA A 260 -35.88 -0.48 50.69
N LYS A 261 -34.79 -0.79 51.40
CA LYS A 261 -34.61 -0.39 52.80
C LYS A 261 -34.64 1.12 53.00
N MET A 262 -34.02 1.88 52.05
CA MET A 262 -34.01 3.34 52.09
C MET A 262 -35.38 3.94 51.81
N ILE A 263 -36.18 3.31 50.93
CA ILE A 263 -37.58 3.72 50.65
C ILE A 263 -38.45 3.54 51.89
N VAL A 264 -38.37 2.37 52.56
CA VAL A 264 -39.10 2.11 53.79
C VAL A 264 -38.76 3.12 54.89
N ASN A 265 -37.49 3.57 54.94
CA ASN A 265 -37.03 4.61 55.87
C ASN A 265 -37.28 6.05 55.33
N SER A 266 -38.04 6.23 54.27
CA SER A 266 -38.39 7.52 53.65
C SER A 266 -37.18 8.38 53.26
N SER A 267 -36.00 7.76 53.03
CA SER A 267 -34.77 8.45 52.64
C SER A 267 -34.46 8.37 51.12
N LEU A 268 -35.29 7.65 50.37
CA LEU A 268 -35.27 7.51 48.92
C LEU A 268 -36.68 7.35 48.38
N THR A 269 -36.95 7.83 47.17
CA THR A 269 -38.25 7.63 46.52
C THR A 269 -38.23 6.44 45.55
N THR A 270 -39.39 5.97 45.13
CA THR A 270 -39.51 4.89 44.13
C THR A 270 -38.99 5.31 42.76
N GLY A 271 -39.26 6.54 42.37
CA GLY A 271 -38.77 7.09 41.11
C GLY A 271 -37.23 7.22 41.06
N GLU A 272 -36.65 7.68 42.18
CA GLU A 272 -35.20 7.75 42.33
C GLU A 272 -34.54 6.38 42.22
N LEU A 273 -35.13 5.33 42.83
CA LEU A 273 -34.60 3.98 42.70
C LEU A 273 -34.63 3.49 41.24
N MET A 274 -35.73 3.73 40.52
CA MET A 274 -35.84 3.36 39.11
C MET A 274 -34.80 4.07 38.22
N SER A 275 -34.52 5.35 38.50
CA SER A 275 -33.48 6.10 37.82
C SER A 275 -32.09 5.53 38.09
N LEU A 276 -31.79 5.18 39.35
CA LEU A 276 -30.52 4.55 39.70
C LEU A 276 -30.32 3.21 38.98
N LEU A 277 -31.35 2.38 38.87
CA LEU A 277 -31.27 1.11 38.13
C LEU A 277 -30.96 1.35 36.65
N THR A 278 -31.55 2.40 36.05
CA THR A 278 -31.27 2.78 34.66
C THR A 278 -29.81 3.29 34.49
N TYR A 279 -29.35 4.14 35.44
CA TYR A 279 -27.93 4.60 35.40
C TYR A 279 -26.95 3.45 35.62
N CYS A 280 -27.30 2.42 36.42
CA CYS A 280 -26.50 1.21 36.54
C CYS A 280 -26.22 0.58 35.18
N MET A 281 -27.28 0.38 34.38
CA MET A 281 -27.16 -0.18 33.04
C MET A 281 -26.30 0.69 32.14
N ASN A 282 -26.51 2.01 32.13
CA ASN A 282 -25.72 2.94 31.29
C ASN A 282 -24.24 2.95 31.67
N ILE A 283 -23.89 2.91 32.95
CA ILE A 283 -22.51 2.86 33.45
C ILE A 283 -21.80 1.60 32.96
N LEU A 284 -22.44 0.44 33.15
CA LEU A 284 -21.85 -0.85 32.82
C LEU A 284 -21.75 -1.06 31.30
N MET A 285 -22.75 -0.63 30.52
CA MET A 285 -22.71 -0.64 29.07
C MET A 285 -21.61 0.28 28.51
N SER A 286 -21.42 1.45 29.13
CA SER A 286 -20.34 2.38 28.75
C SER A 286 -18.96 1.78 28.99
N LEU A 287 -18.79 1.02 30.09
CA LEU A 287 -17.52 0.34 30.36
C LEU A 287 -17.25 -0.80 29.36
N MET A 288 -18.26 -1.55 28.95
CA MET A 288 -18.16 -2.57 27.91
C MET A 288 -17.75 -1.93 26.55
N MET A 289 -18.42 -0.82 26.18
CA MET A 289 -18.10 -0.08 24.97
C MET A 289 -16.65 0.41 24.98
N LEU A 290 -16.16 0.91 26.10
CA LEU A 290 -14.78 1.38 26.25
C LEU A 290 -13.77 0.24 26.05
N SER A 291 -14.06 -0.95 26.59
CA SER A 291 -13.24 -2.15 26.40
C SER A 291 -13.14 -2.54 24.91
N MET A 292 -14.29 -2.56 24.22
CA MET A 292 -14.33 -2.90 22.78
C MET A 292 -13.53 -1.88 21.93
N VAL A 293 -13.66 -0.60 22.22
CA VAL A 293 -12.93 0.47 21.53
C VAL A 293 -11.42 0.33 21.74
N PHE A 294 -10.98 -0.01 22.95
CA PHE A 294 -9.57 -0.24 23.23
C PHE A 294 -8.96 -1.35 22.36
N VAL A 295 -9.66 -2.48 22.22
CA VAL A 295 -9.23 -3.59 21.36
C VAL A 295 -9.11 -3.14 19.90
N MET A 296 -10.11 -2.42 19.38
CA MET A 296 -10.12 -1.93 17.99
C MET A 296 -8.98 -0.94 17.72
N ILE A 297 -8.72 -0.02 18.65
CA ILE A 297 -7.58 0.91 18.52
C ILE A 297 -6.27 0.13 18.48
N THR A 298 -6.09 -0.85 19.37
CA THR A 298 -4.88 -1.67 19.42
C THR A 298 -4.62 -2.39 18.09
N MET A 299 -5.66 -2.97 17.48
CA MET A 299 -5.56 -3.61 16.17
C MET A 299 -5.18 -2.61 15.04
N SER A 300 -5.63 -1.36 15.17
CA SER A 300 -5.36 -0.33 14.16
C SER A 300 -3.95 0.29 14.26
N VAL A 301 -3.23 0.09 15.36
CA VAL A 301 -1.86 0.63 15.55
C VAL A 301 -0.89 0.08 14.51
N ALA A 302 -1.00 -1.19 14.13
CA ALA A 302 -0.16 -1.79 13.09
C ALA A 302 -0.39 -1.11 11.73
N SER A 303 -1.65 -0.93 11.33
CA SER A 303 -2.01 -0.18 10.11
C SER A 303 -1.52 1.27 10.17
N ALA A 304 -1.62 1.93 11.33
CA ALA A 304 -1.13 3.29 11.54
C ALA A 304 0.39 3.41 11.33
N ARG A 305 1.16 2.41 11.79
CA ARG A 305 2.61 2.36 11.59
C ARG A 305 2.93 2.23 10.10
N ARG A 306 2.36 1.24 9.40
CA ARG A 306 2.62 1.00 7.97
C ARG A 306 2.24 2.19 7.09
N VAL A 307 1.12 2.84 7.34
CA VAL A 307 0.71 4.06 6.61
C VAL A 307 1.66 5.22 6.92
N SER A 308 2.05 5.39 8.20
CA SER A 308 2.99 6.44 8.59
C SER A 308 4.39 6.24 8.00
N GLU A 309 4.85 5.00 7.82
CA GLU A 309 6.10 4.68 7.14
C GLU A 309 6.07 5.22 5.71
N VAL A 310 5.03 4.89 4.94
CA VAL A 310 4.90 5.37 3.55
C VAL A 310 4.81 6.90 3.49
N LEU A 311 4.09 7.55 4.41
CA LEU A 311 3.97 9.02 4.43
C LEU A 311 5.27 9.75 4.79
N ASN A 312 6.16 9.11 5.56
CA ASN A 312 7.43 9.71 6.00
C ASN A 312 8.62 9.24 5.14
N GLU A 313 8.43 8.25 4.28
CA GLU A 313 9.48 7.79 3.37
C GLU A 313 9.86 8.91 2.42
N LYS A 314 11.16 9.09 2.19
CA LYS A 314 11.69 10.10 1.29
C LYS A 314 12.49 9.43 0.20
N SER A 315 12.40 9.96 -1.01
CA SER A 315 13.27 9.54 -2.08
C SER A 315 14.73 9.81 -1.71
N ASN A 316 15.59 8.84 -1.97
CA ASN A 316 17.04 9.01 -1.86
C ASN A 316 17.62 9.74 -3.10
N LEU A 317 16.86 9.83 -4.20
CA LEU A 317 17.24 10.56 -5.41
C LEU A 317 16.59 11.94 -5.39
N ASN A 318 17.42 12.97 -5.31
CA ASN A 318 16.97 14.36 -5.31
C ASN A 318 17.76 15.17 -6.35
N ASN A 319 17.12 16.21 -6.88
CA ASN A 319 17.79 17.19 -7.71
C ASN A 319 18.79 18.00 -6.88
N PRO A 320 19.97 18.33 -7.44
CA PRO A 320 20.88 19.27 -6.81
C PRO A 320 20.28 20.68 -6.74
N LYS A 321 20.87 21.58 -5.94
CA LYS A 321 20.39 22.98 -5.80
C LYS A 321 20.40 23.77 -7.12
N HIS A 322 21.34 23.47 -8.00
CA HIS A 322 21.48 24.08 -9.33
C HIS A 322 21.61 22.97 -10.37
N PRO A 323 20.49 22.34 -10.78
CA PRO A 323 20.53 21.24 -11.73
C PRO A 323 20.87 21.71 -13.13
N VAL A 324 21.59 20.87 -13.86
CA VAL A 324 21.81 21.07 -15.31
C VAL A 324 20.53 20.70 -16.06
N MET A 325 20.02 21.62 -16.86
CA MET A 325 18.72 21.50 -17.55
C MET A 325 18.85 21.08 -19.03
N GLU A 326 20.04 20.72 -19.48
CA GLU A 326 20.27 20.29 -20.86
C GLU A 326 21.33 19.20 -20.93
N VAL A 327 21.01 18.11 -21.63
CA VAL A 327 21.97 17.06 -21.99
C VAL A 327 22.60 17.41 -23.34
N LYS A 328 23.91 17.60 -23.40
CA LYS A 328 24.62 18.07 -24.60
C LYS A 328 24.57 17.05 -25.74
N ASP A 329 24.98 15.82 -25.46
CA ASP A 329 25.07 14.73 -26.42
C ASP A 329 24.82 13.37 -25.76
N GLY A 330 24.90 12.28 -26.49
CA GLY A 330 24.66 10.92 -26.02
C GLY A 330 25.93 10.18 -25.58
N SER A 331 27.05 10.87 -25.31
CA SER A 331 28.24 10.20 -24.77
C SER A 331 28.03 9.73 -23.33
N ILE A 332 28.62 8.59 -22.97
CA ILE A 332 28.49 7.98 -21.66
C ILE A 332 29.88 7.59 -21.15
N THR A 333 30.16 7.92 -19.89
CA THR A 333 31.43 7.54 -19.24
C THR A 333 31.14 6.99 -17.86
N PHE A 334 31.67 5.80 -17.57
CA PHE A 334 31.76 5.22 -16.24
C PHE A 334 33.19 5.36 -15.77
N ASP A 335 33.38 5.91 -14.59
CA ASP A 335 34.67 6.17 -13.98
C ASP A 335 34.72 5.53 -12.60
N HIS A 336 35.44 4.42 -12.48
CA HIS A 336 35.61 3.58 -11.27
C HIS A 336 34.28 3.28 -10.55
N VAL A 337 33.24 2.88 -11.30
CA VAL A 337 31.90 2.70 -10.76
C VAL A 337 31.76 1.37 -10.02
N THR A 338 31.41 1.47 -8.73
CA THR A 338 31.00 0.34 -7.90
C THR A 338 29.55 0.55 -7.42
N PHE A 339 28.75 -0.51 -7.48
CA PHE A 339 27.35 -0.46 -7.08
C PHE A 339 26.91 -1.68 -6.30
N SER A 340 26.16 -1.44 -5.21
CA SER A 340 25.46 -2.44 -4.40
C SER A 340 24.06 -1.93 -4.04
N TYR A 341 23.05 -2.83 -3.99
CA TYR A 341 21.70 -2.47 -3.54
C TYR A 341 21.62 -2.13 -2.05
N LYS A 342 22.53 -2.71 -1.25
CA LYS A 342 22.67 -2.46 0.18
C LYS A 342 24.10 -2.07 0.47
N GLU A 343 24.30 -1.09 1.35
CA GLU A 343 25.61 -0.61 1.75
C GLU A 343 26.48 -1.68 2.47
N ASP A 344 25.81 -2.63 3.14
CA ASP A 344 26.44 -3.74 3.89
C ASP A 344 26.49 -5.07 3.12
N ALA A 345 26.29 -5.05 1.80
CA ALA A 345 26.38 -6.25 0.98
C ALA A 345 27.83 -6.78 0.98
N ALA A 346 27.97 -8.10 1.13
CA ALA A 346 29.29 -8.77 1.17
C ALA A 346 30.07 -8.60 -0.14
N GLU A 347 29.34 -8.55 -1.28
CA GLU A 347 29.93 -8.34 -2.61
C GLU A 347 29.11 -7.31 -3.39
N PRO A 348 29.78 -6.40 -4.12
CA PRO A 348 29.09 -5.43 -4.99
C PRO A 348 28.49 -6.12 -6.21
N VAL A 349 27.40 -5.56 -6.71
CA VAL A 349 26.72 -6.02 -7.93
C VAL A 349 27.47 -5.61 -9.18
N LEU A 350 28.13 -4.44 -9.15
CA LEU A 350 29.09 -3.96 -10.14
C LEU A 350 30.36 -3.52 -9.42
N SER A 351 31.53 -3.90 -9.92
CA SER A 351 32.84 -3.63 -9.33
C SER A 351 33.75 -2.94 -10.33
N ASP A 352 34.22 -1.74 -9.98
CA ASP A 352 35.26 -1.00 -10.71
C ASP A 352 35.01 -0.92 -12.23
N ILE A 353 33.82 -0.52 -12.63
CA ILE A 353 33.45 -0.37 -14.03
C ILE A 353 34.08 0.89 -14.60
N ASN A 354 34.93 0.71 -15.63
CA ASN A 354 35.56 1.76 -16.40
C ASN A 354 35.16 1.61 -17.87
N LEU A 355 34.42 2.57 -18.43
CA LEU A 355 33.84 2.47 -19.77
C LEU A 355 33.64 3.86 -20.39
N SER A 356 33.95 4.00 -21.67
CA SER A 356 33.70 5.22 -22.46
C SER A 356 32.98 4.87 -23.75
N ILE A 357 31.81 5.49 -23.98
CA ILE A 357 30.96 5.32 -25.16
C ILE A 357 30.78 6.68 -25.83
N HIS A 358 31.00 6.74 -27.14
CA HIS A 358 30.85 7.97 -27.93
C HIS A 358 29.39 8.22 -28.31
N SER A 359 29.04 9.48 -28.52
CA SER A 359 27.69 9.85 -28.96
C SER A 359 27.37 9.26 -30.35
N GLY A 360 26.18 8.65 -30.47
CA GLY A 360 25.72 7.99 -31.70
C GLY A 360 26.17 6.54 -31.85
N GLU A 361 27.05 6.04 -30.99
CA GLU A 361 27.58 4.67 -31.03
C GLU A 361 26.49 3.63 -30.61
N THR A 362 26.52 2.48 -31.28
CA THR A 362 25.69 1.34 -30.92
C THR A 362 26.52 0.33 -30.13
N ILE A 363 26.14 0.08 -28.89
CA ILE A 363 26.84 -0.83 -27.97
C ILE A 363 25.98 -2.06 -27.70
N GLY A 364 26.54 -3.23 -27.98
CA GLY A 364 26.00 -4.51 -27.54
C GLY A 364 26.44 -4.79 -26.09
N ILE A 365 25.58 -5.38 -25.28
CA ILE A 365 25.92 -5.83 -23.91
C ILE A 365 25.55 -7.29 -23.79
N LEU A 366 26.56 -8.13 -23.62
CA LEU A 366 26.45 -9.58 -23.47
C LEU A 366 26.93 -10.01 -22.08
N GLY A 367 26.44 -11.13 -21.59
CA GLY A 367 26.85 -11.74 -20.32
C GLY A 367 25.84 -12.75 -19.82
N GLY A 368 26.24 -13.62 -18.92
CA GLY A 368 25.40 -14.65 -18.32
C GLY A 368 24.19 -14.09 -17.55
N THR A 369 23.27 -14.97 -17.19
CA THR A 369 22.16 -14.60 -16.29
C THR A 369 22.73 -14.21 -14.93
N GLY A 370 22.33 -13.04 -14.42
CA GLY A 370 22.88 -12.53 -13.16
C GLY A 370 24.14 -11.67 -13.29
N SER A 371 24.71 -11.47 -14.49
CA SER A 371 25.91 -10.65 -14.69
C SER A 371 25.71 -9.12 -14.56
N SER A 372 24.58 -8.68 -14.05
CA SER A 372 24.28 -7.26 -13.70
C SER A 372 24.11 -6.30 -14.88
N LYS A 373 23.81 -6.81 -16.08
CA LYS A 373 23.61 -5.99 -17.30
C LYS A 373 22.57 -4.88 -17.15
N SER A 374 21.39 -5.22 -16.61
CA SER A 374 20.29 -4.25 -16.40
C SER A 374 20.68 -3.15 -15.41
N ILE A 375 21.50 -3.47 -14.41
CA ILE A 375 21.97 -2.48 -13.44
C ILE A 375 22.91 -1.49 -14.09
N LEU A 376 23.85 -1.95 -14.91
CA LEU A 376 24.77 -1.07 -15.64
C LEU A 376 24.00 0.02 -16.39
N VAL A 377 22.97 -0.35 -17.16
CA VAL A 377 22.19 0.62 -17.94
C VAL A 377 21.24 1.48 -17.08
N ASN A 378 20.75 0.96 -15.95
CA ASN A 378 19.88 1.70 -15.04
C ASN A 378 20.61 2.87 -14.35
N LEU A 379 21.93 2.79 -14.17
CA LEU A 379 22.74 3.88 -13.64
C LEU A 379 22.81 5.08 -14.61
N ILE A 380 22.74 4.86 -15.92
CA ILE A 380 22.79 5.91 -16.94
C ILE A 380 21.58 6.85 -16.83
N SER A 381 20.40 6.30 -16.62
CA SER A 381 19.15 7.07 -16.43
C SER A 381 18.93 7.50 -14.97
N ARG A 382 19.94 7.27 -14.11
CA ARG A 382 19.90 7.58 -12.69
C ARG A 382 18.64 7.01 -12.02
N LEU A 383 18.34 5.71 -12.24
CA LEU A 383 17.32 5.00 -11.47
C LEU A 383 17.85 4.62 -10.10
N TYR A 384 19.18 4.48 -9.98
CA TYR A 384 19.95 4.34 -8.74
C TYR A 384 21.16 5.26 -8.81
N ASP A 385 21.66 5.72 -7.67
CA ASP A 385 22.96 6.38 -7.57
C ASP A 385 24.06 5.35 -7.29
N VAL A 386 25.28 5.59 -7.78
CA VAL A 386 26.45 4.74 -7.54
C VAL A 386 26.94 4.87 -6.10
N ASN A 387 27.52 3.79 -5.55
CA ASN A 387 28.15 3.84 -4.22
C ASN A 387 29.54 4.49 -4.31
N GLU A 388 30.33 4.15 -5.35
CA GLU A 388 31.65 4.71 -5.61
C GLU A 388 31.79 5.08 -7.09
N GLY A 389 32.66 6.02 -7.40
CA GLY A 389 32.90 6.49 -8.75
C GLY A 389 31.83 7.47 -9.27
N SER A 390 31.76 7.58 -10.59
CA SER A 390 30.80 8.45 -11.27
C SER A 390 30.33 7.91 -12.61
N VAL A 391 29.06 8.18 -12.95
CA VAL A 391 28.51 7.99 -14.29
C VAL A 391 28.24 9.36 -14.88
N SER A 392 28.75 9.60 -16.07
CA SER A 392 28.58 10.87 -16.80
C SER A 392 27.83 10.64 -18.11
N VAL A 393 26.93 11.56 -18.46
CA VAL A 393 26.22 11.65 -19.74
C VAL A 393 26.50 13.04 -20.35
N GLY A 394 26.88 13.11 -21.62
CA GLY A 394 27.26 14.38 -22.25
C GLY A 394 28.40 15.09 -21.52
N GLY A 395 29.32 14.33 -20.91
CA GLY A 395 30.45 14.85 -20.12
C GLY A 395 30.12 15.41 -18.76
N ILE A 396 28.89 15.26 -18.27
CA ILE A 396 28.42 15.77 -16.96
C ILE A 396 27.90 14.61 -16.13
N ASP A 397 28.32 14.53 -14.85
CA ASP A 397 27.86 13.53 -13.90
C ASP A 397 26.31 13.54 -13.79
N VAL A 398 25.69 12.36 -13.88
CA VAL A 398 24.22 12.19 -13.84
C VAL A 398 23.59 12.77 -12.58
N ARG A 399 24.34 12.85 -11.46
CA ARG A 399 23.89 13.44 -10.20
C ARG A 399 23.72 14.96 -10.25
N LYS A 400 24.31 15.62 -11.25
CA LYS A 400 24.24 17.09 -11.44
C LYS A 400 23.06 17.53 -12.31
N TYR A 401 22.42 16.61 -13.02
CA TYR A 401 21.26 16.90 -13.85
C TYR A 401 19.98 17.04 -13.04
N ASP A 402 19.03 17.77 -13.60
CA ASP A 402 17.62 17.60 -13.28
C ASP A 402 17.16 16.19 -13.72
N LEU A 403 16.50 15.46 -12.83
CA LEU A 403 16.10 14.07 -13.08
C LEU A 403 15.17 13.92 -14.28
N ASP A 404 14.21 14.83 -14.42
CA ASP A 404 13.26 14.79 -15.54
C ASP A 404 13.96 15.11 -16.86
N THR A 405 14.86 16.09 -16.85
CA THR A 405 15.69 16.45 -18.02
C THR A 405 16.54 15.27 -18.48
N LEU A 406 17.27 14.63 -17.55
CA LEU A 406 18.08 13.46 -17.88
C LEU A 406 17.22 12.32 -18.43
N ARG A 407 16.16 11.96 -17.72
CA ARG A 407 15.28 10.84 -18.08
C ARG A 407 14.49 11.07 -19.36
N ASN A 408 14.25 12.32 -19.74
CA ASN A 408 13.65 12.65 -21.04
C ASN A 408 14.61 12.44 -22.20
N GLN A 409 15.92 12.53 -21.97
CA GLN A 409 16.95 12.32 -22.99
C GLN A 409 17.51 10.88 -22.99
N VAL A 410 17.25 10.10 -21.94
CA VAL A 410 17.61 8.68 -21.84
C VAL A 410 16.32 7.85 -21.82
N ALA A 411 15.96 7.27 -22.95
CA ALA A 411 14.80 6.39 -23.04
C ALA A 411 15.22 4.95 -22.76
N VAL A 412 14.44 4.26 -21.91
CA VAL A 412 14.68 2.87 -21.53
C VAL A 412 13.47 2.02 -21.89
N VAL A 413 13.70 0.94 -22.64
CA VAL A 413 12.74 -0.16 -22.81
C VAL A 413 13.15 -1.26 -21.85
N LEU A 414 12.38 -1.44 -20.79
CA LEU A 414 12.68 -2.39 -19.72
C LEU A 414 12.44 -3.85 -20.17
N GLN A 415 13.15 -4.79 -19.58
CA GLN A 415 12.97 -6.23 -19.82
C GLN A 415 11.52 -6.67 -19.63
N LYS A 416 10.86 -6.19 -18.57
CA LYS A 416 9.43 -6.44 -18.34
C LYS A 416 8.59 -5.35 -18.98
N ASN A 417 8.12 -5.63 -20.20
CA ASN A 417 7.27 -4.73 -20.98
C ASN A 417 5.87 -4.62 -20.39
N VAL A 418 5.45 -3.42 -20.00
CA VAL A 418 4.13 -3.15 -19.41
C VAL A 418 3.39 -2.11 -20.26
N LEU A 419 2.15 -2.46 -20.64
CA LEU A 419 1.20 -1.53 -21.23
C LEU A 419 0.10 -1.19 -20.23
N PHE A 420 -0.38 0.03 -20.29
CA PHE A 420 -1.48 0.50 -19.46
C PHE A 420 -2.83 0.26 -20.17
N SER A 421 -3.90 0.16 -19.40
CA SER A 421 -5.25 0.16 -19.97
C SER A 421 -5.54 1.48 -20.68
N GLY A 422 -6.07 1.39 -21.89
CA GLY A 422 -6.31 2.53 -22.77
C GLY A 422 -6.08 2.17 -24.23
N THR A 423 -6.19 3.10 -25.14
CA THR A 423 -5.91 2.85 -26.57
C THR A 423 -4.42 2.64 -26.84
N ILE A 424 -4.07 2.12 -28.01
CA ILE A 424 -2.67 2.06 -28.46
C ILE A 424 -2.08 3.47 -28.51
N LEU A 425 -2.83 4.46 -29.02
CA LEU A 425 -2.39 5.87 -29.03
C LEU A 425 -2.12 6.41 -27.61
N ASP A 426 -2.97 6.11 -26.65
CA ASP A 426 -2.75 6.53 -25.25
C ASP A 426 -1.46 5.93 -24.72
N ASN A 427 -1.20 4.65 -25.00
CA ASN A 427 0.02 3.98 -24.60
C ASN A 427 1.27 4.56 -25.27
N LEU A 428 1.21 4.92 -26.53
CA LEU A 428 2.32 5.58 -27.25
C LEU A 428 2.62 6.98 -26.70
N ARG A 429 1.56 7.75 -26.38
CA ARG A 429 1.68 9.12 -25.82
C ARG A 429 2.29 9.18 -24.42
N TRP A 430 2.52 8.05 -23.76
CA TRP A 430 3.38 8.01 -22.57
C TRP A 430 4.83 8.41 -22.90
N GLY A 431 5.28 8.17 -24.11
CA GLY A 431 6.59 8.65 -24.58
C GLY A 431 6.64 10.16 -24.79
N ASN A 432 5.59 10.71 -25.40
CA ASN A 432 5.39 12.15 -25.60
C ASN A 432 3.89 12.46 -25.66
N LYS A 433 3.37 13.12 -24.62
CA LYS A 433 1.94 13.44 -24.48
C LYS A 433 1.39 14.32 -25.61
N ASN A 434 2.25 15.09 -26.28
CA ASN A 434 1.87 16.00 -27.36
C ASN A 434 2.12 15.39 -28.75
N ALA A 435 2.50 14.11 -28.85
CA ALA A 435 2.75 13.46 -30.12
C ALA A 435 1.49 13.44 -30.99
N THR A 436 1.65 13.85 -32.25
CA THR A 436 0.58 13.73 -33.25
C THR A 436 0.37 12.25 -33.63
N GLU A 437 -0.76 11.94 -34.27
CA GLU A 437 -1.02 10.58 -34.72
C GLU A 437 0.02 10.13 -35.76
N GLU A 438 0.45 11.02 -36.64
CA GLU A 438 1.48 10.76 -37.65
C GLU A 438 2.84 10.43 -37.01
N GLU A 439 3.22 11.14 -35.93
CA GLU A 439 4.43 10.83 -35.17
C GLU A 439 4.33 9.45 -34.51
N CYS A 440 3.17 9.11 -33.95
CA CYS A 440 2.91 7.79 -33.38
C CYS A 440 3.01 6.68 -34.43
N ILE A 441 2.41 6.88 -35.62
CA ILE A 441 2.49 5.95 -36.75
C ILE A 441 3.95 5.79 -37.20
N ARG A 442 4.70 6.88 -37.35
CA ARG A 442 6.12 6.83 -37.71
C ARG A 442 6.94 6.02 -36.70
N ALA A 443 6.76 6.27 -35.41
CA ALA A 443 7.44 5.52 -34.36
C ALA A 443 7.08 4.02 -34.41
N CYS A 444 5.81 3.68 -34.69
CA CYS A 444 5.37 2.31 -34.85
C CYS A 444 5.96 1.64 -36.09
N LYS A 445 6.13 2.35 -37.20
CA LYS A 445 6.83 1.83 -38.39
C LYS A 445 8.29 1.49 -38.09
N LEU A 446 9.01 2.39 -37.38
CA LEU A 446 10.38 2.13 -36.96
C LEU A 446 10.53 0.93 -36.02
N ALA A 447 9.53 0.71 -35.17
CA ALA A 447 9.46 -0.43 -34.26
C ALA A 447 8.81 -1.68 -34.91
N CYS A 448 8.53 -1.68 -36.22
CA CYS A 448 7.81 -2.73 -36.94
C CYS A 448 6.46 -3.11 -36.28
N ALA A 449 5.77 -2.13 -35.68
CA ALA A 449 4.49 -2.33 -35.01
C ALA A 449 3.28 -1.98 -35.88
N ASP A 450 3.46 -1.13 -36.90
CA ASP A 450 2.38 -0.62 -37.75
C ASP A 450 1.63 -1.76 -38.48
N ASP A 451 2.34 -2.78 -38.94
CA ASP A 451 1.76 -3.90 -39.70
C ASP A 451 0.69 -4.64 -38.89
N PHE A 452 1.00 -5.05 -37.65
CA PHE A 452 0.02 -5.75 -36.83
C PHE A 452 -1.08 -4.83 -36.30
N ILE A 453 -0.77 -3.54 -36.02
CA ILE A 453 -1.78 -2.57 -35.55
C ILE A 453 -2.87 -2.43 -36.63
N ASN A 454 -2.49 -2.37 -37.88
CA ASN A 454 -3.42 -2.24 -39.00
C ASN A 454 -4.29 -3.50 -39.20
N THR A 455 -3.95 -4.65 -38.62
CA THR A 455 -4.81 -5.85 -38.63
C THR A 455 -5.93 -5.79 -37.60
N PHE A 456 -5.84 -4.92 -36.60
CA PHE A 456 -6.91 -4.75 -35.63
C PHE A 456 -8.09 -3.97 -36.22
N PRO A 457 -9.35 -4.29 -35.84
CA PRO A 457 -10.54 -3.57 -36.33
C PRO A 457 -10.46 -2.06 -36.10
N ASP A 458 -10.04 -1.65 -34.91
CA ASP A 458 -9.96 -0.23 -34.48
C ASP A 458 -8.55 0.37 -34.65
N LYS A 459 -7.62 -0.38 -35.30
CA LYS A 459 -6.24 0.07 -35.58
C LYS A 459 -5.58 0.69 -34.34
N TYR A 460 -5.11 1.94 -34.44
CA TYR A 460 -4.47 2.68 -33.36
C TYR A 460 -5.40 3.02 -32.18
N ASN A 461 -6.72 2.97 -32.38
CA ASN A 461 -7.72 3.15 -31.33
C ASN A 461 -8.09 1.83 -30.63
N THR A 462 -7.48 0.71 -31.00
CA THR A 462 -7.66 -0.57 -30.31
C THR A 462 -7.35 -0.44 -28.85
N TYR A 463 -8.26 -0.90 -27.99
CA TYR A 463 -8.12 -0.85 -26.55
C TYR A 463 -7.17 -1.94 -26.05
N ILE A 464 -6.19 -1.55 -25.26
CA ILE A 464 -5.25 -2.44 -24.58
C ILE A 464 -5.76 -2.66 -23.15
N GLU A 465 -5.89 -3.92 -22.74
CA GLU A 465 -6.22 -4.28 -21.38
C GLU A 465 -5.05 -4.05 -20.41
N GLN A 466 -5.34 -4.02 -19.11
CA GLN A 466 -4.33 -3.84 -18.07
C GLN A 466 -3.17 -4.84 -18.21
N GLY A 467 -1.95 -4.34 -18.31
CA GLY A 467 -0.75 -5.15 -18.52
C GLY A 467 -0.60 -5.69 -19.95
N GLY A 468 -1.48 -5.30 -20.88
CA GLY A 468 -1.45 -5.76 -22.28
C GLY A 468 -1.77 -7.24 -22.44
N THR A 469 -2.74 -7.78 -21.69
CA THR A 469 -3.11 -9.20 -21.71
C THR A 469 -3.71 -9.65 -23.04
N ASN A 470 -4.25 -8.73 -23.81
CA ASN A 470 -4.87 -8.95 -25.11
C ASN A 470 -3.92 -8.77 -26.31
N VAL A 471 -2.61 -8.60 -26.08
CA VAL A 471 -1.59 -8.54 -27.13
C VAL A 471 -0.45 -9.52 -26.83
N SER A 472 0.19 -10.04 -27.91
CA SER A 472 1.32 -10.97 -27.76
C SER A 472 2.56 -10.30 -27.15
N GLY A 473 3.50 -11.11 -26.62
CA GLY A 473 4.76 -10.62 -26.06
C GLY A 473 5.55 -9.74 -27.04
N GLY A 474 5.72 -10.20 -28.29
CA GLY A 474 6.42 -9.44 -29.33
C GLY A 474 5.68 -8.17 -29.77
N GLN A 475 4.33 -8.18 -29.81
CA GLN A 475 3.54 -6.97 -30.05
C GLN A 475 3.74 -5.96 -28.93
N LYS A 476 3.72 -6.42 -27.67
CA LYS A 476 3.95 -5.59 -26.47
C LYS A 476 5.35 -4.94 -26.50
N GLN A 477 6.37 -5.70 -26.83
CA GLN A 477 7.74 -5.20 -26.97
C GLN A 477 7.85 -4.09 -28.02
N ARG A 478 7.31 -4.33 -29.22
CA ARG A 478 7.33 -3.35 -30.32
C ARG A 478 6.58 -2.07 -29.97
N LEU A 479 5.45 -2.14 -29.25
CA LEU A 479 4.75 -0.95 -28.75
C LEU A 479 5.59 -0.19 -27.69
N CYS A 480 6.30 -0.89 -26.82
CA CYS A 480 7.19 -0.25 -25.84
C CYS A 480 8.40 0.40 -26.51
N ILE A 481 8.96 -0.20 -27.58
CA ILE A 481 10.00 0.41 -28.38
C ILE A 481 9.49 1.69 -29.06
N ALA A 482 8.31 1.64 -29.71
CA ALA A 482 7.69 2.81 -30.35
C ALA A 482 7.45 3.95 -29.33
N ARG A 483 7.01 3.62 -28.11
CA ARG A 483 6.85 4.55 -26.99
C ARG A 483 8.19 5.24 -26.64
N ALA A 484 9.28 4.49 -26.58
CA ALA A 484 10.60 5.03 -26.27
C ALA A 484 11.12 5.95 -27.38
N LEU A 485 10.88 5.62 -28.63
CA LEU A 485 11.27 6.44 -29.82
C LEU A 485 10.56 7.80 -29.85
N LEU A 486 9.31 7.87 -29.38
CA LEU A 486 8.54 9.13 -29.33
C LEU A 486 9.15 10.19 -28.40
N LYS A 487 10.02 9.80 -27.47
CA LYS A 487 10.83 10.75 -26.68
C LYS A 487 11.88 11.50 -27.51
N LYS A 488 12.26 11.00 -28.69
CA LYS A 488 13.38 11.47 -29.50
C LYS A 488 14.67 11.59 -28.66
N PRO A 489 15.08 10.49 -27.98
CA PRO A 489 16.12 10.52 -26.96
C PRO A 489 17.50 10.63 -27.59
N LYS A 490 18.48 11.16 -26.81
CA LYS A 490 19.93 11.11 -27.15
C LYS A 490 20.55 9.74 -26.86
N ILE A 491 19.97 9.00 -25.90
CA ILE A 491 20.38 7.64 -25.54
C ILE A 491 19.14 6.74 -25.49
N LEU A 492 19.18 5.63 -26.23
CA LEU A 492 18.15 4.59 -26.25
C LEU A 492 18.71 3.31 -25.66
N ILE A 493 18.11 2.82 -24.59
CA ILE A 493 18.47 1.59 -23.90
C ILE A 493 17.40 0.55 -24.17
N LEU A 494 17.81 -0.61 -24.67
CA LEU A 494 16.97 -1.78 -24.95
C LEU A 494 17.42 -2.93 -24.05
N ASP A 495 16.71 -3.13 -22.91
CA ASP A 495 17.06 -4.17 -21.95
C ASP A 495 16.28 -5.46 -22.26
N ASP A 496 16.94 -6.40 -22.97
CA ASP A 496 16.38 -7.70 -23.44
C ASP A 496 15.01 -7.54 -24.14
N SER A 497 14.82 -6.38 -24.78
CA SER A 497 13.51 -5.94 -25.28
C SER A 497 13.18 -6.43 -26.70
N THR A 498 14.00 -7.31 -27.26
CA THR A 498 13.74 -7.99 -28.53
C THR A 498 13.68 -9.53 -28.39
N SER A 499 13.80 -10.06 -27.18
CA SER A 499 13.84 -11.50 -26.93
C SER A 499 12.55 -12.26 -27.34
N ALA A 500 11.39 -11.59 -27.32
CA ALA A 500 10.11 -12.15 -27.76
C ALA A 500 9.74 -11.73 -29.20
N VAL A 501 10.64 -11.04 -29.91
CA VAL A 501 10.51 -10.67 -31.32
C VAL A 501 11.28 -11.70 -32.15
N ASP A 502 10.76 -12.08 -33.28
CA ASP A 502 11.45 -12.99 -34.21
C ASP A 502 12.71 -12.33 -34.81
N THR A 503 13.69 -13.14 -35.18
CA THR A 503 15.01 -12.71 -35.64
C THR A 503 14.93 -11.77 -36.87
N ALA A 504 13.99 -12.03 -37.79
CA ALA A 504 13.85 -11.21 -38.99
C ALA A 504 13.29 -9.81 -38.65
N THR A 505 12.33 -9.73 -37.75
CA THR A 505 11.78 -8.44 -37.26
C THR A 505 12.80 -7.68 -36.42
N ASP A 506 13.58 -8.35 -35.55
CA ASP A 506 14.68 -7.71 -34.80
C ASP A 506 15.73 -7.09 -35.72
N ALA A 507 16.13 -7.81 -36.78
CA ALA A 507 17.05 -7.28 -37.79
C ALA A 507 16.49 -6.02 -38.50
N LYS A 508 15.18 -6.02 -38.85
CA LYS A 508 14.51 -4.84 -39.45
C LYS A 508 14.50 -3.64 -38.49
N ILE A 509 14.21 -3.86 -37.21
CA ILE A 509 14.21 -2.80 -36.17
C ILE A 509 15.63 -2.19 -36.06
N ARG A 510 16.66 -3.02 -35.99
CA ARG A 510 18.04 -2.55 -35.89
C ARG A 510 18.47 -1.77 -37.15
N LYS A 511 18.12 -2.23 -38.35
CA LYS A 511 18.35 -1.51 -39.60
C LYS A 511 17.66 -0.15 -39.60
N ALA A 512 16.37 -0.10 -39.18
CA ALA A 512 15.64 1.16 -39.08
C ALA A 512 16.31 2.13 -38.08
N PHE A 513 16.86 1.63 -36.97
CA PHE A 513 17.60 2.47 -36.01
C PHE A 513 18.91 3.03 -36.58
N ALA A 514 19.63 2.25 -37.39
CA ALA A 514 20.84 2.72 -38.04
C ALA A 514 20.56 3.83 -39.06
N GLU A 515 19.49 3.69 -39.82
CA GLU A 515 19.14 4.62 -40.91
C GLU A 515 18.40 5.87 -40.40
N GLU A 516 17.45 5.75 -39.46
CA GLU A 516 16.53 6.83 -39.09
C GLU A 516 16.94 7.60 -37.82
N ILE A 517 17.77 7.01 -36.95
CA ILE A 517 18.24 7.65 -35.71
C ILE A 517 19.75 7.45 -35.50
N PRO A 518 20.62 7.78 -36.53
CA PRO A 518 22.06 7.52 -36.44
C PRO A 518 22.75 8.33 -35.32
N GLY A 519 22.23 9.51 -34.97
CA GLY A 519 22.80 10.36 -33.90
C GLY A 519 22.43 9.93 -32.47
N THR A 520 21.55 8.95 -32.29
CA THR A 520 21.16 8.42 -30.97
C THR A 520 22.13 7.33 -30.56
N THR A 521 22.70 7.43 -29.35
CA THR A 521 23.50 6.34 -28.76
C THR A 521 22.57 5.20 -28.34
N LYS A 522 22.89 3.96 -28.74
CA LYS A 522 22.05 2.80 -28.51
C LYS A 522 22.80 1.78 -27.66
N LEU A 523 22.17 1.34 -26.57
CA LEU A 523 22.67 0.23 -25.75
C LEU A 523 21.68 -0.93 -25.87
N ILE A 524 22.14 -2.06 -26.37
CA ILE A 524 21.32 -3.25 -26.65
C ILE A 524 21.80 -4.38 -25.75
N ILE A 525 21.06 -4.68 -24.71
CA ILE A 525 21.26 -5.89 -23.92
C ILE A 525 20.54 -7.03 -24.62
N ALA A 526 21.28 -8.05 -24.98
CA ALA A 526 20.71 -9.25 -25.58
C ALA A 526 21.38 -10.53 -25.07
N GLN A 527 20.63 -11.61 -25.14
CA GLN A 527 21.13 -12.97 -24.87
C GLN A 527 21.64 -13.67 -26.12
N ARG A 528 21.16 -13.21 -27.29
CA ARG A 528 21.59 -13.74 -28.60
C ARG A 528 22.70 -12.89 -29.18
N ILE A 529 23.78 -13.54 -29.61
CA ILE A 529 24.88 -12.83 -30.28
C ILE A 529 24.42 -12.18 -31.57
N SER A 530 23.54 -12.83 -32.34
CA SER A 530 22.96 -12.27 -33.57
C SER A 530 22.32 -10.88 -33.38
N SER A 531 21.86 -10.56 -32.17
CA SER A 531 21.29 -9.24 -31.86
C SER A 531 22.33 -8.14 -31.57
N VAL A 532 23.57 -8.51 -31.26
CA VAL A 532 24.63 -7.55 -30.90
C VAL A 532 25.87 -7.59 -31.80
N GLN A 533 26.03 -8.62 -32.64
CA GLN A 533 27.21 -8.76 -33.51
C GLN A 533 27.40 -7.61 -34.50
N SER A 534 26.35 -6.89 -34.87
CA SER A 534 26.42 -5.71 -35.76
C SER A 534 26.59 -4.39 -35.00
N ALA A 535 26.79 -4.42 -33.68
CA ALA A 535 27.08 -3.23 -32.88
C ALA A 535 28.51 -2.74 -33.15
N ASP A 536 28.74 -1.45 -32.98
CA ASP A 536 30.07 -0.85 -33.17
C ASP A 536 31.08 -1.44 -32.19
N ARG A 537 30.67 -1.63 -30.93
CA ARG A 537 31.44 -2.35 -29.91
C ARG A 537 30.49 -3.15 -29.00
N ILE A 538 31.05 -4.17 -28.36
CA ILE A 538 30.33 -5.09 -27.49
C ILE A 538 31.02 -5.13 -26.14
N ILE A 539 30.24 -5.03 -25.05
CA ILE A 539 30.67 -5.21 -23.69
C ILE A 539 30.34 -6.66 -23.29
N VAL A 540 31.34 -7.39 -22.84
CA VAL A 540 31.15 -8.71 -22.20
C VAL A 540 31.22 -8.52 -20.71
N LEU A 541 30.09 -8.69 -20.02
CA LEU A 541 29.96 -8.53 -18.58
C LEU A 541 29.94 -9.90 -17.91
N ASP A 542 30.82 -10.08 -16.91
CA ASP A 542 30.91 -11.31 -16.14
C ASP A 542 31.12 -10.96 -14.66
N GLU A 543 30.33 -11.60 -13.79
CA GLU A 543 30.38 -11.40 -12.33
C GLU A 543 30.48 -9.93 -11.89
N GLY A 544 29.70 -9.04 -12.57
CA GLY A 544 29.68 -7.61 -12.26
C GLY A 544 30.91 -6.82 -12.71
N LYS A 545 31.78 -7.38 -13.55
CA LYS A 545 32.98 -6.73 -14.10
C LYS A 545 32.96 -6.76 -15.63
N ILE A 546 33.65 -5.82 -16.26
CA ILE A 546 33.85 -5.84 -17.71
C ILE A 546 34.99 -6.86 -18.00
N ASN A 547 34.62 -8.00 -18.58
CA ASN A 547 35.55 -9.04 -18.99
C ASN A 547 36.15 -8.76 -20.38
N GLY A 548 35.40 -8.06 -21.25
CA GLY A 548 35.87 -7.66 -22.58
C GLY A 548 35.09 -6.49 -23.14
N PHE A 549 35.75 -5.65 -23.94
CA PHE A 549 35.16 -4.52 -24.63
C PHE A 549 35.86 -4.29 -25.98
N GLY A 550 35.16 -4.47 -27.07
CA GLY A 550 35.70 -4.33 -28.42
C GLY A 550 34.72 -4.69 -29.52
N THR A 551 35.17 -4.76 -30.76
CA THR A 551 34.35 -5.18 -31.89
C THR A 551 34.06 -6.70 -31.82
N HIS A 552 33.09 -7.18 -32.61
CA HIS A 552 32.78 -8.60 -32.75
C HIS A 552 34.02 -9.43 -33.07
N GLU A 553 34.83 -8.99 -34.03
CA GLU A 553 36.03 -9.69 -34.49
C GLU A 553 37.13 -9.73 -33.40
N GLU A 554 37.36 -8.60 -32.72
CA GLU A 554 38.32 -8.52 -31.62
C GLU A 554 37.96 -9.43 -30.47
N LEU A 555 36.68 -9.50 -30.10
CA LEU A 555 36.19 -10.36 -29.01
C LEU A 555 36.22 -11.84 -29.39
N LEU A 556 35.90 -12.20 -30.62
CA LEU A 556 36.09 -13.57 -31.10
C LEU A 556 37.54 -14.05 -31.00
N ALA A 557 38.49 -13.14 -31.35
CA ALA A 557 39.91 -13.48 -31.29
C ALA A 557 40.44 -13.57 -29.85
N ASN A 558 40.02 -12.64 -28.96
CA ASN A 558 40.72 -12.40 -27.70
C ASN A 558 39.91 -12.72 -26.42
N ASN A 559 38.58 -12.96 -26.54
CA ASN A 559 37.73 -13.20 -25.37
C ASN A 559 37.15 -14.61 -25.39
N ALA A 560 37.53 -15.44 -24.40
CA ALA A 560 37.11 -16.83 -24.32
C ALA A 560 35.58 -16.93 -24.08
N ILE A 561 35.01 -16.14 -23.15
CA ILE A 561 33.57 -16.17 -22.85
C ILE A 561 32.74 -15.82 -24.08
N TYR A 562 33.15 -14.78 -24.80
CA TYR A 562 32.44 -14.38 -26.03
C TYR A 562 32.49 -15.45 -27.10
N ARG A 563 33.65 -16.09 -27.28
CA ARG A 563 33.85 -17.18 -28.25
C ARG A 563 32.99 -18.40 -27.89
N ASP A 564 33.00 -18.84 -26.64
CA ASP A 564 32.24 -19.98 -26.18
C ASP A 564 30.73 -19.78 -26.41
N VAL A 565 30.21 -18.57 -26.12
CA VAL A 565 28.82 -18.22 -26.37
C VAL A 565 28.51 -18.18 -27.88
N TYR A 566 29.42 -17.65 -28.69
CA TYR A 566 29.28 -17.61 -30.14
C TYR A 566 29.25 -19.03 -30.74
N GLU A 567 30.21 -19.89 -30.36
CA GLU A 567 30.27 -21.27 -30.84
C GLU A 567 29.05 -22.09 -30.40
N SER A 568 28.57 -21.89 -29.17
CA SER A 568 27.38 -22.57 -28.67
C SER A 568 26.11 -22.18 -29.42
N GLN A 569 26.01 -20.93 -29.89
CA GLN A 569 24.84 -20.43 -30.63
C GLN A 569 24.94 -20.67 -32.15
N THR A 570 26.15 -20.82 -32.71
CA THR A 570 26.36 -21.05 -34.15
C THR A 570 26.72 -22.49 -34.49
N GLY A 571 27.33 -23.24 -33.58
CA GLY A 571 27.85 -24.60 -33.81
C GLY A 571 26.90 -25.73 -33.47
N GLY A 572 25.79 -25.49 -32.81
CA GLY A 572 24.84 -26.49 -32.32
C GLY A 572 23.47 -26.44 -32.93
N GLY A 573 23.30 -26.73 -34.22
CA GLY A 573 21.99 -26.98 -34.83
C GLY A 573 21.19 -25.72 -35.11
N GLY A 574 20.81 -25.58 -36.38
CA GLY A 574 20.08 -24.44 -36.91
C GLY A 574 18.89 -24.01 -36.08
N ASP A 575 18.68 -22.71 -36.10
CA ASP A 575 17.48 -22.03 -35.63
C ASP A 575 16.25 -22.80 -36.16
N PHE A 576 15.41 -23.33 -35.28
CA PHE A 576 14.19 -24.06 -35.67
C PHE A 576 13.21 -23.19 -36.48
N ASP A 577 13.47 -21.89 -36.58
CA ASP A 577 12.67 -20.92 -37.33
C ASP A 577 13.02 -20.82 -38.83
N GLU A 578 14.17 -21.36 -39.29
CA GLU A 578 14.52 -21.30 -40.73
C GLU A 578 13.82 -22.37 -41.62
N ASN A 579 13.19 -23.37 -41.02
CA ASN A 579 12.53 -24.49 -41.78
C ASN A 579 11.01 -24.41 -41.89
N GLY A 580 10.38 -23.26 -41.55
CA GLY A 580 8.93 -23.03 -41.64
C GLY A 580 8.42 -22.48 -42.99
N GLY A 581 9.25 -22.41 -44.02
CA GLY A 581 8.92 -21.73 -45.28
C GLY A 581 8.99 -22.56 -46.55
N ALA A 582 8.63 -23.88 -46.52
CA ALA A 582 8.43 -24.64 -47.75
C ALA A 582 7.60 -25.91 -47.49
N GLN A 583 6.27 -25.78 -47.40
CA GLN A 583 5.24 -26.68 -47.95
C GLN A 583 3.84 -26.08 -47.79
#